data_96d6c609af94c77ddc28f7536d733374
#
_entry.id   96d6c609af94c77ddc28f7536d733374
#
_cell.length_a   1.000
_cell.length_b   1.000
_cell.length_c   1.000
_cell.angle_alpha   90.00
_cell.angle_beta   90.00
_cell.angle_gamma   90.00
#
_symmetry.space_group_name_H-M   'P 1'
#
loop_
_entity.id
_entity.type
_entity.pdbx_description
1 polymer ?
#
loop_
_entity_poly.entity_id
_entity_poly.type
_entity_poly.pdbx_seq_one_letter_code
_entity_poly.pdbx_strand_id
1 'polypeptide(L)'
;MFAKKQILIIPFILLSLLAGIWSGLIRIGFDFPVSSFSGNHGALMTGGFIGTLICLERALGFKNKIALLVPAVSSLSIIFFLLQMQNIAYIMILLGSIGLVIMYFTLLKNFNEIHMIVMMIGSMCWFIGNAILVKTNFYPSAVMWWIAFVFFTITGERLELSRYLMISSFKKYLLVVFMLIYIIGILIPFHDSGGYVIGFSLISSGLWLFKYDMARKSIKREGQHFFSGLVLLFGYGWLIICGLFMAYGAYGGLLYDAALHSFFLGFVFSMIFAHAPIILPGVLRLTINPFNKSLYSWFILLQLSLLLRISDVFIGITALKLFAGITNGIAILGFFINMVIIVLLIKRKPALK
;
A
#
# COMPACT_ATOMS: atom_id res chain seq x y z
N MET A 1 0.47 22.82 21.53
CA MET A 1 0.30 21.54 22.27
C MET A 1 -0.27 20.39 21.44
N PHE A 2 -0.81 20.60 20.26
CA PHE A 2 -1.55 19.58 19.47
C PHE A 2 -0.73 18.83 18.40
N ALA A 3 0.54 19.22 18.19
CA ALA A 3 1.43 18.60 17.22
C ALA A 3 1.92 17.18 17.61
N LYS A 4 1.68 16.74 18.84
CA LYS A 4 2.22 15.49 19.40
C LYS A 4 1.30 14.27 19.26
N LYS A 5 -0.02 14.45 19.07
CA LYS A 5 -0.97 13.32 19.10
C LYS A 5 -0.81 12.35 17.93
N GLN A 6 -0.52 12.85 16.71
CA GLN A 6 -0.27 12.00 15.55
C GLN A 6 1.01 11.16 15.69
N ILE A 7 2.02 11.67 16.42
CA ILE A 7 3.28 10.96 16.66
C ILE A 7 3.05 9.69 17.51
N LEU A 8 2.02 9.67 18.36
CA LEU A 8 1.67 8.51 19.18
C LEU A 8 1.13 7.33 18.35
N ILE A 9 0.60 7.56 17.15
CA ILE A 9 0.05 6.53 16.27
C ILE A 9 1.15 5.83 15.48
N ILE A 10 2.21 6.57 15.11
CA ILE A 10 3.30 6.09 14.25
C ILE A 10 3.99 4.83 14.79
N PRO A 11 4.31 4.69 16.09
CA PRO A 11 4.91 3.48 16.63
C PRO A 11 4.06 2.23 16.40
N PHE A 12 2.73 2.32 16.51
CA PHE A 12 1.82 1.20 16.27
C PHE A 12 1.77 0.81 14.79
N ILE A 13 1.83 1.80 13.87
CA ILE A 13 1.94 1.56 12.42
C ILE A 13 3.24 0.81 12.11
N LEU A 14 4.37 1.27 12.66
CA LEU A 14 5.67 0.62 12.48
C LEU A 14 5.72 -0.77 13.11
N LEU A 15 5.12 -0.95 14.28
CA LEU A 15 5.02 -2.25 14.93
C LEU A 15 4.17 -3.22 14.08
N SER A 16 3.08 -2.75 13.46
CA SER A 16 2.28 -3.54 12.53
C SER A 16 3.08 -3.95 11.28
N LEU A 17 3.93 -3.06 10.76
CA LEU A 17 4.85 -3.38 9.66
C LEU A 17 5.85 -4.45 10.07
N LEU A 18 6.51 -4.30 11.24
CA LEU A 18 7.48 -5.26 11.77
C LEU A 18 6.84 -6.63 12.01
N ALA A 19 5.69 -6.67 12.69
CA ALA A 19 4.93 -7.91 12.93
C ALA A 19 4.44 -8.51 11.61
N GLY A 20 4.05 -7.70 10.63
CA GLY A 20 3.68 -8.13 9.30
C GLY A 20 4.85 -8.81 8.55
N ILE A 21 6.03 -8.20 8.55
CA ILE A 21 7.24 -8.81 7.96
C ILE A 21 7.58 -10.12 8.69
N TRP A 22 7.61 -10.10 10.00
CA TRP A 22 7.90 -11.28 10.85
C TRP A 22 6.95 -12.43 10.54
N SER A 23 5.65 -12.18 10.54
CA SER A 23 4.64 -13.21 10.22
C SER A 23 4.75 -13.71 8.78
N GLY A 24 5.11 -12.84 7.84
CA GLY A 24 5.39 -13.23 6.46
C GLY A 24 6.57 -14.18 6.33
N LEU A 25 7.65 -13.94 7.07
CA LEU A 25 8.84 -14.82 7.08
C LEU A 25 8.52 -16.19 7.68
N ILE A 26 7.75 -16.24 8.77
CA ILE A 26 7.29 -17.53 9.34
C ILE A 26 6.47 -18.32 8.32
N ARG A 27 5.58 -17.66 7.57
CA ARG A 27 4.74 -18.31 6.55
C ARG A 27 5.53 -18.93 5.40
N ILE A 28 6.70 -18.43 5.09
CA ILE A 28 7.56 -19.01 4.05
C ILE A 28 8.52 -20.08 4.60
N GLY A 29 8.53 -20.33 5.91
CA GLY A 29 9.25 -21.46 6.50
C GLY A 29 10.37 -21.10 7.48
N PHE A 30 10.49 -19.83 7.92
CA PHE A 30 11.43 -19.49 8.99
C PHE A 30 10.87 -19.89 10.35
N ASP A 31 11.72 -20.53 11.14
CA ASP A 31 11.41 -20.88 12.54
C ASP A 31 11.81 -19.74 13.46
N PHE A 32 10.86 -18.82 13.69
CA PHE A 32 11.04 -17.69 14.59
C PHE A 32 10.21 -17.89 15.86
N PRO A 33 10.70 -17.39 17.03
CA PRO A 33 9.89 -17.37 18.23
C PRO A 33 8.63 -16.50 18.01
N VAL A 34 7.55 -16.83 18.75
CA VAL A 34 6.25 -16.14 18.64
C VAL A 34 5.62 -16.28 17.23
N SER A 35 5.26 -17.52 16.90
CA SER A 35 4.58 -17.84 15.62
C SER A 35 3.06 -17.69 15.65
N SER A 36 2.48 -17.40 16.82
CA SER A 36 1.03 -17.42 17.06
C SER A 36 0.20 -16.49 16.17
N PHE A 37 0.78 -15.41 15.64
CA PHE A 37 0.11 -14.48 14.74
C PHE A 37 0.52 -14.63 13.26
N SER A 38 1.25 -15.68 12.90
CA SER A 38 1.73 -15.92 11.53
C SER A 38 0.59 -15.95 10.49
N GLY A 39 -0.57 -16.48 10.88
CA GLY A 39 -1.79 -16.47 10.06
C GLY A 39 -2.33 -15.09 9.73
N ASN A 40 -1.96 -14.06 10.50
CA ASN A 40 -2.51 -12.70 10.41
C ASN A 40 -1.68 -11.74 9.52
N HIS A 41 -0.71 -12.24 8.76
CA HIS A 41 0.17 -11.44 7.88
C HIS A 41 -0.62 -10.44 7.03
N GLY A 42 -1.67 -10.88 6.33
CA GLY A 42 -2.47 -10.03 5.47
C GLY A 42 -3.16 -8.89 6.23
N ALA A 43 -3.78 -9.18 7.38
CA ALA A 43 -4.46 -8.16 8.19
C ALA A 43 -3.48 -7.18 8.84
N LEU A 44 -2.30 -7.63 9.27
CA LEU A 44 -1.23 -6.77 9.79
C LEU A 44 -0.73 -5.81 8.73
N MET A 45 -0.49 -6.29 7.50
CA MET A 45 0.03 -5.47 6.40
C MET A 45 -1.04 -4.54 5.82
N THR A 46 -2.24 -5.04 5.50
CA THR A 46 -3.27 -4.22 4.84
C THR A 46 -4.10 -3.41 5.81
N GLY A 47 -4.40 -3.94 6.99
CA GLY A 47 -5.19 -3.24 8.01
C GLY A 47 -4.32 -2.41 8.96
N GLY A 48 -3.44 -3.09 9.69
CA GLY A 48 -2.60 -2.47 10.72
C GLY A 48 -1.58 -1.47 10.19
N PHE A 49 -0.96 -1.75 9.04
CA PHE A 49 0.04 -0.87 8.44
C PHE A 49 -0.55 0.04 7.36
N ILE A 50 -0.88 -0.47 6.16
CA ILE A 50 -1.27 0.35 5.00
C ILE A 50 -2.57 1.11 5.28
N GLY A 51 -3.62 0.44 5.74
CA GLY A 51 -4.92 1.06 6.01
C GLY A 51 -4.83 2.12 7.09
N THR A 52 -4.08 1.86 8.18
CA THR A 52 -3.86 2.85 9.23
C THR A 52 -3.04 4.05 8.73
N LEU A 53 -2.04 3.82 7.85
CA LEU A 53 -1.25 4.89 7.25
C LEU A 53 -2.12 5.81 6.37
N ILE A 54 -2.99 5.22 5.54
CA ILE A 54 -3.95 5.95 4.70
C ILE A 54 -4.94 6.73 5.59
N CYS A 55 -5.46 6.12 6.65
CA CYS A 55 -6.34 6.80 7.62
C CYS A 55 -5.63 8.00 8.27
N LEU A 56 -4.36 7.84 8.65
CA LEU A 56 -3.58 8.92 9.26
C LEU A 56 -3.38 10.08 8.28
N GLU A 57 -2.99 9.77 7.05
CA GLU A 57 -2.80 10.78 6.00
C GLU A 57 -4.09 11.58 5.76
N ARG A 58 -5.23 10.91 5.61
CA ARG A 58 -6.53 11.57 5.41
C ARG A 58 -6.95 12.37 6.64
N ALA A 59 -6.76 11.83 7.85
CA ALA A 59 -7.11 12.53 9.10
C ALA A 59 -6.34 13.84 9.29
N LEU A 60 -5.09 13.92 8.80
CA LEU A 60 -4.29 15.14 8.85
C LEU A 60 -4.86 16.28 7.99
N GLY A 61 -5.63 15.98 6.95
CA GLY A 61 -6.34 16.96 6.13
C GLY A 61 -7.55 17.59 6.83
N PHE A 62 -8.06 17.01 7.92
CA PHE A 62 -9.20 17.55 8.66
C PHE A 62 -8.77 18.57 9.72
N LYS A 63 -9.53 19.67 9.81
CA LYS A 63 -9.37 20.65 10.90
C LYS A 63 -9.73 20.05 12.26
N ASN A 64 -10.76 19.20 12.28
CA ASN A 64 -11.23 18.52 13.48
C ASN A 64 -10.35 17.32 13.82
N LYS A 65 -9.81 17.31 15.03
CA LYS A 65 -8.90 16.26 15.53
C LYS A 65 -9.58 14.95 15.91
N ILE A 66 -10.91 14.93 15.97
CA ILE A 66 -11.68 13.70 16.12
C ILE A 66 -11.36 12.72 14.97
N ALA A 67 -11.02 13.22 13.77
CA ALA A 67 -10.57 12.40 12.67
C ALA A 67 -9.35 11.51 13.02
N LEU A 68 -8.49 11.91 13.96
CA LEU A 68 -7.35 11.11 14.43
C LEU A 68 -7.77 9.87 15.25
N LEU A 69 -9.01 9.78 15.70
CA LEU A 69 -9.51 8.56 16.33
C LEU A 69 -9.56 7.39 15.33
N VAL A 70 -9.80 7.67 14.05
CA VAL A 70 -9.87 6.63 13.01
C VAL A 70 -8.55 5.86 12.89
N PRO A 71 -7.40 6.50 12.59
CA PRO A 71 -6.13 5.79 12.57
C PRO A 71 -5.70 5.29 13.95
N ALA A 72 -6.11 5.92 15.05
CA ALA A 72 -5.80 5.44 16.40
C ALA A 72 -6.47 4.08 16.66
N VAL A 73 -7.77 3.95 16.39
CA VAL A 73 -8.51 2.69 16.56
C VAL A 73 -7.93 1.59 15.66
N SER A 74 -7.70 1.86 14.38
CA SER A 74 -7.11 0.90 13.47
C SER A 74 -5.72 0.46 13.90
N SER A 75 -4.87 1.38 14.38
CA SER A 75 -3.51 1.09 14.83
C SER A 75 -3.45 0.22 16.08
N LEU A 76 -4.44 0.33 16.98
CA LEU A 76 -4.52 -0.49 18.19
C LEU A 76 -4.77 -1.97 17.89
N SER A 77 -5.18 -2.33 16.68
CA SER A 77 -5.33 -3.73 16.27
C SER A 77 -4.07 -4.58 16.51
N ILE A 78 -2.87 -3.98 16.40
CA ILE A 78 -1.60 -4.69 16.65
C ILE A 78 -1.51 -5.23 18.07
N ILE A 79 -2.01 -4.51 19.08
CA ILE A 79 -1.99 -4.97 20.46
C ILE A 79 -2.80 -6.27 20.58
N PHE A 80 -3.98 -6.32 19.98
CA PHE A 80 -4.85 -7.48 20.02
C PHE A 80 -4.30 -8.66 19.21
N PHE A 81 -3.58 -8.41 18.11
CA PHE A 81 -2.83 -9.47 17.42
C PHE A 81 -1.74 -10.07 18.31
N LEU A 82 -0.97 -9.23 18.99
CA LEU A 82 0.08 -9.70 19.91
C LEU A 82 -0.48 -10.45 21.13
N LEU A 83 -1.67 -10.08 21.60
CA LEU A 83 -2.41 -10.77 22.66
C LEU A 83 -3.18 -12.00 22.16
N GLN A 84 -3.05 -12.37 20.88
CA GLN A 84 -3.76 -13.50 20.24
C GLN A 84 -5.30 -13.35 20.23
N MET A 85 -5.80 -12.15 20.41
CA MET A 85 -7.23 -11.80 20.38
C MET A 85 -7.63 -11.35 18.96
N GLN A 86 -7.44 -12.21 17.96
CA GLN A 86 -7.56 -11.88 16.54
C GLN A 86 -8.93 -11.31 16.15
N ASN A 87 -10.03 -11.82 16.74
CA ASN A 87 -11.38 -11.29 16.43
C ASN A 87 -11.55 -9.84 16.84
N ILE A 88 -10.96 -9.43 17.97
CA ILE A 88 -10.98 -8.04 18.41
C ILE A 88 -10.10 -7.20 17.50
N ALA A 89 -8.93 -7.71 17.09
CA ALA A 89 -8.07 -7.03 16.12
C ALA A 89 -8.79 -6.76 14.80
N TYR A 90 -9.53 -7.73 14.27
CA TYR A 90 -10.33 -7.56 13.05
C TYR A 90 -11.43 -6.52 13.23
N ILE A 91 -12.11 -6.51 14.39
CA ILE A 91 -13.11 -5.47 14.72
C ILE A 91 -12.46 -4.08 14.76
N MET A 92 -11.27 -3.92 15.34
CA MET A 92 -10.56 -2.64 15.36
C MET A 92 -10.24 -2.14 13.94
N ILE A 93 -9.79 -3.02 13.04
CA ILE A 93 -9.56 -2.69 11.64
C ILE A 93 -10.87 -2.35 10.93
N LEU A 94 -11.95 -3.09 11.19
CA LEU A 94 -13.28 -2.81 10.64
C LEU A 94 -13.78 -1.43 11.06
N LEU A 95 -13.66 -1.07 12.34
CA LEU A 95 -14.03 0.26 12.84
C LEU A 95 -13.18 1.37 12.19
N GLY A 96 -11.88 1.12 11.98
CA GLY A 96 -11.01 2.01 11.22
C GLY A 96 -11.51 2.22 9.78
N SER A 97 -11.95 1.15 9.11
CA SER A 97 -12.48 1.25 7.74
C SER A 97 -13.81 2.01 7.67
N ILE A 98 -14.71 1.82 8.63
CA ILE A 98 -15.94 2.63 8.75
C ILE A 98 -15.58 4.10 8.91
N GLY A 99 -14.62 4.41 9.79
CA GLY A 99 -14.15 5.78 9.99
C GLY A 99 -13.59 6.41 8.70
N LEU A 100 -12.85 5.63 7.89
CA LEU A 100 -12.32 6.11 6.61
C LEU A 100 -13.45 6.41 5.61
N VAL A 101 -14.48 5.56 5.51
CA VAL A 101 -15.66 5.82 4.68
C VAL A 101 -16.34 7.11 5.10
N ILE A 102 -16.55 7.32 6.41
CA ILE A 102 -17.14 8.56 6.94
C ILE A 102 -16.29 9.79 6.58
N MET A 103 -14.96 9.68 6.67
CA MET A 103 -14.05 10.77 6.29
C MET A 103 -14.22 11.12 4.80
N TYR A 104 -14.19 10.14 3.89
CA TYR A 104 -14.39 10.41 2.47
C TYR A 104 -15.78 10.94 2.14
N PHE A 105 -16.82 10.43 2.79
CA PHE A 105 -18.17 10.96 2.64
C PHE A 105 -18.25 12.43 3.06
N THR A 106 -17.56 12.80 4.14
CA THR A 106 -17.48 14.20 4.61
C THR A 106 -16.71 15.07 3.62
N LEU A 107 -15.61 14.57 3.03
CA LEU A 107 -14.84 15.30 2.02
C LEU A 107 -15.65 15.50 0.75
N LEU A 108 -16.42 14.51 0.29
CA LEU A 108 -17.26 14.61 -0.91
C LEU A 108 -18.35 15.66 -0.79
N LYS A 109 -18.90 15.91 0.39
CA LYS A 109 -19.85 17.01 0.60
C LYS A 109 -19.25 18.37 0.29
N ASN A 110 -17.93 18.52 0.46
CA ASN A 110 -17.22 19.78 0.25
C ASN A 110 -16.52 19.86 -1.12
N PHE A 111 -16.09 18.70 -1.65
CA PHE A 111 -15.29 18.57 -2.86
C PHE A 111 -15.84 17.44 -3.73
N ASN A 112 -16.80 17.75 -4.60
CA ASN A 112 -17.42 16.75 -5.48
C ASN A 112 -16.56 16.52 -6.73
N GLU A 113 -15.39 15.91 -6.52
CA GLU A 113 -14.41 15.62 -7.55
C GLU A 113 -14.33 14.10 -7.82
N ILE A 114 -14.10 13.71 -9.08
CA ILE A 114 -14.09 12.30 -9.49
C ILE A 114 -13.06 11.45 -8.73
N HIS A 115 -11.90 12.01 -8.44
CA HIS A 115 -10.86 11.31 -7.66
C HIS A 115 -11.30 11.02 -6.21
N MET A 116 -12.09 11.92 -5.61
CA MET A 116 -12.65 11.70 -4.27
C MET A 116 -13.70 10.57 -4.28
N ILE A 117 -14.52 10.49 -5.34
CA ILE A 117 -15.49 9.39 -5.52
C ILE A 117 -14.74 8.05 -5.64
N VAL A 118 -13.68 8.02 -6.44
CA VAL A 118 -12.84 6.83 -6.62
C VAL A 118 -12.24 6.36 -5.29
N MET A 119 -11.64 7.28 -4.50
CA MET A 119 -11.06 6.93 -3.20
C MET A 119 -12.14 6.52 -2.18
N MET A 120 -13.34 7.09 -2.23
CA MET A 120 -14.46 6.65 -1.41
C MET A 120 -14.87 5.21 -1.74
N ILE A 121 -14.98 4.86 -3.03
CA ILE A 121 -15.24 3.48 -3.46
C ILE A 121 -14.15 2.55 -2.91
N GLY A 122 -12.87 2.95 -2.99
CA GLY A 122 -11.77 2.21 -2.38
C GLY A 122 -11.96 1.97 -0.88
N SER A 123 -12.35 3.00 -0.12
CA SER A 123 -12.62 2.88 1.32
C SER A 123 -13.81 1.94 1.63
N MET A 124 -14.83 1.93 0.78
CA MET A 124 -15.94 0.97 0.86
C MET A 124 -15.46 -0.46 0.61
N CYS A 125 -14.56 -0.68 -0.36
CA CYS A 125 -13.95 -1.97 -0.58
C CYS A 125 -13.18 -2.46 0.66
N TRP A 126 -12.46 -1.58 1.34
CA TRP A 126 -11.77 -1.94 2.58
C TRP A 126 -12.75 -2.34 3.69
N PHE A 127 -13.83 -1.58 3.84
CA PHE A 127 -14.91 -1.93 4.77
C PHE A 127 -15.52 -3.29 4.45
N ILE A 128 -15.87 -3.55 3.19
CA ILE A 128 -16.46 -4.83 2.75
C ILE A 128 -15.50 -5.99 3.04
N GLY A 129 -14.22 -5.86 2.64
CA GLY A 129 -13.22 -6.90 2.90
C GLY A 129 -13.03 -7.19 4.39
N ASN A 130 -13.01 -6.15 5.24
CA ASN A 130 -12.90 -6.33 6.69
C ASN A 130 -14.17 -6.94 7.30
N ALA A 131 -15.37 -6.57 6.83
CA ALA A 131 -16.63 -7.17 7.26
C ALA A 131 -16.70 -8.66 6.91
N ILE A 132 -16.26 -9.03 5.69
CA ILE A 132 -16.13 -10.43 5.28
C ILE A 132 -15.15 -11.17 6.18
N LEU A 133 -13.99 -10.59 6.48
CA LEU A 133 -12.99 -11.22 7.35
C LEU A 133 -13.51 -11.44 8.76
N VAL A 134 -14.17 -10.45 9.38
CA VAL A 134 -14.80 -10.59 10.71
C VAL A 134 -15.83 -11.72 10.72
N LYS A 135 -16.61 -11.86 9.64
CA LYS A 135 -17.66 -12.87 9.54
C LYS A 135 -17.10 -14.28 9.28
N THR A 136 -16.09 -14.39 8.42
CA THR A 136 -15.66 -15.68 7.89
C THR A 136 -14.36 -16.21 8.47
N ASN A 137 -13.53 -15.33 9.05
CA ASN A 137 -12.13 -15.61 9.43
C ASN A 137 -11.30 -16.19 8.27
N PHE A 138 -11.70 -15.94 7.00
CA PHE A 138 -11.10 -16.51 5.81
C PHE A 138 -10.50 -15.43 4.90
N TYR A 139 -9.19 -15.31 4.90
CA TYR A 139 -8.45 -14.27 4.17
C TYR A 139 -8.69 -14.25 2.65
N PRO A 140 -8.73 -15.40 1.93
CA PRO A 140 -8.90 -15.37 0.48
C PRO A 140 -10.15 -14.63 0.03
N SER A 141 -11.23 -14.65 0.80
CA SER A 141 -12.47 -13.92 0.48
C SER A 141 -12.37 -12.40 0.69
N ALA A 142 -11.42 -11.94 1.51
CA ALA A 142 -11.21 -10.53 1.82
C ALA A 142 -10.14 -9.88 0.93
N VAL A 143 -9.13 -10.64 0.48
CA VAL A 143 -7.91 -10.11 -0.15
C VAL A 143 -8.20 -9.30 -1.42
N MET A 144 -9.12 -9.75 -2.29
CA MET A 144 -9.42 -9.02 -3.53
C MET A 144 -10.07 -7.66 -3.24
N TRP A 145 -10.87 -7.56 -2.18
CA TRP A 145 -11.43 -6.29 -1.70
C TRP A 145 -10.35 -5.37 -1.11
N TRP A 146 -9.33 -5.93 -0.45
CA TRP A 146 -8.19 -5.15 0.06
C TRP A 146 -7.29 -4.65 -1.06
N ILE A 147 -7.08 -5.45 -2.11
CA ILE A 147 -6.39 -5.00 -3.32
C ILE A 147 -7.19 -3.85 -3.95
N ALA A 148 -8.52 -3.98 -4.09
CA ALA A 148 -9.37 -2.90 -4.59
C ALA A 148 -9.19 -1.62 -3.76
N PHE A 149 -9.23 -1.72 -2.43
CA PHE A 149 -9.03 -0.57 -1.54
C PHE A 149 -7.75 0.19 -1.86
N VAL A 150 -6.62 -0.51 -1.85
CA VAL A 150 -5.31 0.13 -2.05
C VAL A 150 -5.15 0.62 -3.49
N PHE A 151 -5.61 -0.17 -4.47
CA PHE A 151 -5.60 0.18 -5.88
C PHE A 151 -6.41 1.45 -6.17
N PHE A 152 -7.64 1.54 -5.66
CA PHE A 152 -8.50 2.71 -5.84
C PHE A 152 -7.96 3.94 -5.10
N THR A 153 -7.39 3.77 -3.91
CA THR A 153 -6.78 4.87 -3.16
C THR A 153 -5.60 5.45 -3.93
N ILE A 154 -4.62 4.61 -4.29
CA ILE A 154 -3.42 5.06 -5.03
C ILE A 154 -3.80 5.66 -6.38
N THR A 155 -4.63 4.96 -7.16
CA THR A 155 -5.01 5.43 -8.50
C THR A 155 -5.87 6.70 -8.44
N GLY A 156 -6.70 6.84 -7.41
CA GLY A 156 -7.45 8.08 -7.14
C GLY A 156 -6.53 9.27 -6.88
N GLU A 157 -5.48 9.10 -6.10
CA GLU A 157 -4.46 10.13 -5.89
C GLU A 157 -3.70 10.48 -7.18
N ARG A 158 -3.39 9.49 -8.02
CA ARG A 158 -2.80 9.74 -9.35
C ARG A 158 -3.76 10.50 -10.26
N LEU A 159 -5.05 10.18 -10.21
CA LEU A 159 -6.09 10.89 -10.94
C LEU A 159 -6.21 12.35 -10.47
N GLU A 160 -6.10 12.61 -9.17
CA GLU A 160 -6.05 13.97 -8.62
C GLU A 160 -4.88 14.77 -9.21
N LEU A 161 -3.68 14.21 -9.21
CA LEU A 161 -2.50 14.88 -9.75
C LEU A 161 -2.55 15.07 -11.27
N SER A 162 -3.40 14.31 -11.96
CA SER A 162 -3.60 14.45 -13.41
C SER A 162 -4.18 15.81 -13.82
N ARG A 163 -4.80 16.56 -12.88
CA ARG A 163 -5.29 17.93 -13.13
C ARG A 163 -4.19 18.88 -13.60
N TYR A 164 -2.93 18.65 -13.19
CA TYR A 164 -1.78 19.45 -13.63
C TYR A 164 -1.22 19.04 -15.00
N LEU A 165 -1.83 18.07 -15.69
CA LEU A 165 -1.32 17.47 -16.92
C LEU A 165 -2.13 17.80 -18.17
N MET A 166 -3.17 18.62 -18.08
CA MET A 166 -4.09 18.92 -19.20
C MET A 166 -4.65 17.66 -19.89
N ILE A 167 -4.93 16.60 -19.13
CA ILE A 167 -5.48 15.36 -19.66
C ILE A 167 -6.98 15.56 -19.90
N SER A 168 -7.46 15.13 -21.08
CA SER A 168 -8.89 15.24 -21.42
C SER A 168 -9.76 14.44 -20.45
N SER A 169 -10.99 14.92 -20.21
CA SER A 169 -11.96 14.25 -19.35
C SER A 169 -12.23 12.80 -19.79
N PHE A 170 -12.29 12.55 -21.11
CA PHE A 170 -12.43 11.20 -21.64
C PHE A 170 -11.37 10.23 -21.13
N LYS A 171 -10.09 10.64 -21.11
CA LYS A 171 -8.99 9.79 -20.62
C LYS A 171 -9.11 9.53 -19.12
N LYS A 172 -9.57 10.52 -18.33
CA LYS A 172 -9.81 10.35 -16.89
C LYS A 172 -10.94 9.36 -16.64
N TYR A 173 -12.07 9.49 -17.35
CA TYR A 173 -13.17 8.55 -17.23
C TYR A 173 -12.81 7.14 -17.71
N LEU A 174 -11.95 7.01 -18.72
CA LEU A 174 -11.45 5.72 -19.17
C LEU A 174 -10.71 4.96 -18.07
N LEU A 175 -9.88 5.65 -17.27
CA LEU A 175 -9.23 5.05 -16.11
C LEU A 175 -10.26 4.58 -15.08
N VAL A 176 -11.27 5.43 -14.80
CA VAL A 176 -12.35 5.06 -13.84
C VAL A 176 -13.11 3.83 -14.34
N VAL A 177 -13.39 3.72 -15.63
CA VAL A 177 -14.01 2.53 -16.22
C VAL A 177 -13.13 1.29 -16.00
N PHE A 178 -11.83 1.37 -16.26
CA PHE A 178 -10.92 0.25 -15.97
C PHE A 178 -10.96 -0.17 -14.50
N MET A 179 -11.02 0.79 -13.58
CA MET A 179 -11.13 0.51 -12.15
C MET A 179 -12.47 -0.14 -11.79
N LEU A 180 -13.58 0.32 -12.36
CA LEU A 180 -14.91 -0.29 -12.14
C LEU A 180 -14.97 -1.72 -12.68
N ILE A 181 -14.28 -2.03 -13.77
CA ILE A 181 -14.13 -3.40 -14.28
C ILE A 181 -13.50 -4.32 -13.22
N TYR A 182 -12.59 -3.80 -12.37
CA TYR A 182 -12.03 -4.56 -11.26
C TYR A 182 -13.13 -5.01 -10.28
N ILE A 183 -14.05 -4.10 -9.94
CA ILE A 183 -15.18 -4.43 -9.03
C ILE A 183 -16.07 -5.51 -9.65
N ILE A 184 -16.36 -5.41 -10.95
CA ILE A 184 -17.11 -6.45 -11.66
C ILE A 184 -16.38 -7.79 -11.56
N GLY A 185 -15.05 -7.79 -11.73
CA GLY A 185 -14.23 -9.00 -11.63
C GLY A 185 -14.26 -9.65 -10.23
N ILE A 186 -14.36 -8.87 -9.15
CA ILE A 186 -14.50 -9.42 -7.78
C ILE A 186 -15.87 -10.11 -7.60
N LEU A 187 -16.92 -9.62 -8.25
CA LEU A 187 -18.27 -10.15 -8.13
C LEU A 187 -18.47 -11.42 -8.95
N ILE A 188 -17.60 -11.70 -9.91
CA ILE A 188 -17.58 -12.95 -10.69
C ILE A 188 -16.72 -13.97 -9.92
N PRO A 189 -17.12 -15.25 -9.83
CA PRO A 189 -16.28 -16.26 -9.20
C PRO A 189 -14.87 -16.27 -9.78
N PHE A 190 -13.88 -16.19 -8.91
CA PHE A 190 -12.48 -16.02 -9.32
C PHE A 190 -11.98 -17.21 -10.17
N HIS A 191 -12.47 -18.42 -9.87
CA HIS A 191 -12.14 -19.66 -10.59
C HIS A 191 -12.76 -19.76 -11.99
N ASP A 192 -13.79 -18.97 -12.28
CA ASP A 192 -14.39 -18.92 -13.63
C ASP A 192 -13.64 -17.90 -14.48
N SER A 193 -14.21 -16.70 -14.62
CA SER A 193 -13.65 -15.62 -15.43
C SER A 193 -13.25 -14.39 -14.63
N GLY A 194 -13.51 -14.37 -13.31
CA GLY A 194 -13.21 -13.24 -12.45
C GLY A 194 -11.73 -12.83 -12.48
N GLY A 195 -10.82 -13.80 -12.50
CA GLY A 195 -9.38 -13.57 -12.61
C GLY A 195 -8.99 -12.85 -13.91
N TYR A 196 -9.59 -13.21 -15.05
CA TYR A 196 -9.36 -12.54 -16.33
C TYR A 196 -9.83 -11.09 -16.31
N VAL A 197 -11.02 -10.85 -15.76
CA VAL A 197 -11.62 -9.50 -15.67
C VAL A 197 -10.78 -8.60 -14.75
N ILE A 198 -10.36 -9.11 -13.60
CA ILE A 198 -9.44 -8.43 -12.67
C ILE A 198 -8.10 -8.14 -13.38
N GLY A 199 -7.51 -9.14 -14.03
CA GLY A 199 -6.26 -9.01 -14.76
C GLY A 199 -6.32 -7.94 -15.84
N PHE A 200 -7.37 -7.96 -16.66
CA PHE A 200 -7.61 -6.93 -17.68
C PHE A 200 -7.68 -5.52 -17.09
N SER A 201 -8.40 -5.36 -15.97
CA SER A 201 -8.51 -4.08 -15.26
C SER A 201 -7.15 -3.56 -14.80
N LEU A 202 -6.35 -4.40 -14.14
CA LEU A 202 -5.03 -4.02 -13.62
C LEU A 202 -4.04 -3.70 -14.74
N ILE A 203 -4.01 -4.49 -15.82
CA ILE A 203 -3.17 -4.25 -16.99
C ILE A 203 -3.54 -2.91 -17.64
N SER A 204 -4.82 -2.71 -17.94
CA SER A 204 -5.30 -1.49 -18.61
C SER A 204 -5.05 -0.24 -17.77
N SER A 205 -5.26 -0.32 -16.45
CA SER A 205 -4.98 0.78 -15.52
C SER A 205 -3.48 1.05 -15.41
N GLY A 206 -2.64 0.01 -15.34
CA GLY A 206 -1.19 0.14 -15.31
C GLY A 206 -0.65 0.80 -16.59
N LEU A 207 -1.13 0.40 -17.76
CA LEU A 207 -0.80 1.01 -19.05
C LEU A 207 -1.24 2.47 -19.12
N TRP A 208 -2.43 2.78 -18.61
CA TRP A 208 -2.92 4.15 -18.53
C TRP A 208 -2.02 5.01 -17.64
N LEU A 209 -1.70 4.54 -16.43
CA LEU A 209 -0.80 5.23 -15.49
C LEU A 209 0.58 5.42 -16.12
N PHE A 210 1.13 4.39 -16.75
CA PHE A 210 2.42 4.46 -17.43
C PHE A 210 2.44 5.55 -18.50
N LYS A 211 1.32 5.76 -19.21
CA LYS A 211 1.22 6.72 -20.32
C LYS A 211 0.86 8.14 -19.88
N TYR A 212 -0.01 8.28 -18.88
CA TYR A 212 -0.66 9.56 -18.58
C TYR A 212 -0.37 10.14 -17.20
N ASP A 213 0.35 9.41 -16.32
CA ASP A 213 0.68 9.92 -14.99
C ASP A 213 1.81 10.95 -14.99
N MET A 214 1.84 11.75 -13.91
CA MET A 214 2.87 12.77 -13.65
C MET A 214 4.28 12.18 -13.57
N ALA A 215 4.45 10.90 -13.27
CA ALA A 215 5.73 10.22 -13.19
C ALA A 215 6.57 10.44 -14.46
N ARG A 216 5.95 10.45 -15.65
CA ARG A 216 6.63 10.72 -16.93
C ARG A 216 7.24 12.13 -17.04
N LYS A 217 6.66 13.10 -16.36
CA LYS A 217 7.25 14.45 -16.27
C LYS A 217 8.33 14.48 -15.20
N SER A 218 8.11 13.76 -14.09
CA SER A 218 9.04 13.71 -12.98
C SER A 218 10.40 13.10 -13.35
N ILE A 219 10.44 12.06 -14.19
CA ILE A 219 11.71 11.46 -14.67
C ILE A 219 12.54 12.38 -15.59
N LYS A 220 11.99 13.51 -16.03
CA LYS A 220 12.74 14.52 -16.80
C LYS A 220 13.37 15.57 -15.91
N ARG A 221 13.16 15.50 -14.60
CA ARG A 221 13.72 16.37 -13.58
C ARG A 221 14.86 15.67 -12.87
N GLU A 222 15.56 16.37 -12.00
CA GLU A 222 16.67 15.82 -11.21
C GLU A 222 16.28 15.53 -9.76
N GLY A 223 17.17 14.86 -9.04
CA GLY A 223 17.08 14.65 -7.60
C GLY A 223 15.87 13.85 -7.19
N GLN A 224 15.14 14.35 -6.19
CA GLN A 224 13.97 13.68 -5.61
C GLN A 224 12.85 13.43 -6.63
N HIS A 225 12.63 14.36 -7.57
CA HIS A 225 11.59 14.22 -8.58
C HIS A 225 11.90 13.08 -9.54
N PHE A 226 13.16 12.96 -9.97
CA PHE A 226 13.59 11.83 -10.78
C PHE A 226 13.40 10.49 -10.04
N PHE A 227 13.86 10.43 -8.78
CA PHE A 227 13.69 9.24 -7.95
C PHE A 227 12.22 8.83 -7.85
N SER A 228 11.34 9.76 -7.43
CA SER A 228 9.91 9.48 -7.31
C SER A 228 9.29 9.03 -8.64
N GLY A 229 9.59 9.72 -9.74
CA GLY A 229 9.08 9.36 -11.06
C GLY A 229 9.54 7.96 -11.52
N LEU A 230 10.81 7.63 -11.33
CA LEU A 230 11.38 6.33 -11.67
C LEU A 230 10.70 5.20 -10.87
N VAL A 231 10.63 5.36 -9.56
CA VAL A 231 10.04 4.36 -8.65
C VAL A 231 8.56 4.13 -8.97
N LEU A 232 7.81 5.20 -9.29
CA LEU A 232 6.41 5.11 -9.73
C LEU A 232 6.26 4.30 -11.02
N LEU A 233 7.10 4.53 -12.02
CA LEU A 233 7.03 3.79 -13.30
C LEU A 233 7.31 2.30 -13.09
N PHE A 234 8.27 1.93 -12.24
CA PHE A 234 8.49 0.54 -11.85
C PHE A 234 7.24 -0.05 -11.18
N GLY A 235 6.60 0.71 -10.28
CA GLY A 235 5.35 0.30 -9.65
C GLY A 235 4.24 0.01 -10.67
N TYR A 236 4.10 0.84 -11.71
CA TYR A 236 3.10 0.59 -12.77
C TYR A 236 3.44 -0.67 -13.59
N GLY A 237 4.73 -0.95 -13.83
CA GLY A 237 5.16 -2.22 -14.42
C GLY A 237 4.72 -3.42 -13.57
N TRP A 238 4.90 -3.35 -12.25
CA TRP A 238 4.46 -4.40 -11.34
C TRP A 238 2.93 -4.55 -11.28
N LEU A 239 2.17 -3.46 -11.41
CA LEU A 239 0.71 -3.54 -11.52
C LEU A 239 0.28 -4.33 -12.77
N ILE A 240 0.96 -4.11 -13.90
CA ILE A 240 0.73 -4.87 -15.14
C ILE A 240 1.10 -6.35 -14.94
N ILE A 241 2.25 -6.64 -14.31
CA ILE A 241 2.69 -8.02 -14.03
C ILE A 241 1.69 -8.72 -13.08
N CYS A 242 1.20 -8.04 -12.05
CA CYS A 242 0.13 -8.57 -11.20
C CYS A 242 -1.11 -8.92 -12.04
N GLY A 243 -1.54 -8.03 -12.93
CA GLY A 243 -2.68 -8.27 -13.81
C GLY A 243 -2.47 -9.47 -14.74
N LEU A 244 -1.26 -9.67 -15.25
CA LEU A 244 -0.92 -10.85 -16.06
C LEU A 244 -1.03 -12.15 -15.24
N PHE A 245 -0.53 -12.18 -13.99
CA PHE A 245 -0.69 -13.34 -13.13
C PHE A 245 -2.16 -13.62 -12.79
N MET A 246 -2.95 -12.58 -12.49
CA MET A 246 -4.39 -12.75 -12.25
C MET A 246 -5.10 -13.33 -13.47
N ALA A 247 -4.80 -12.84 -14.67
CA ALA A 247 -5.36 -13.34 -15.92
C ALA A 247 -4.88 -14.76 -16.26
N TYR A 248 -3.66 -15.12 -15.90
CA TYR A 248 -3.12 -16.46 -16.16
C TYR A 248 -3.66 -17.52 -15.18
N GLY A 249 -4.46 -17.15 -14.20
CA GLY A 249 -5.11 -18.09 -13.29
C GLY A 249 -4.40 -18.26 -11.95
N ALA A 250 -4.09 -17.14 -11.28
CA ALA A 250 -3.51 -17.15 -9.92
C ALA A 250 -4.52 -17.60 -8.86
N TYR A 251 -5.05 -18.82 -8.98
CA TYR A 251 -6.08 -19.35 -8.08
C TYR A 251 -5.53 -19.92 -6.77
N GLY A 252 -4.22 -20.14 -6.69
CA GLY A 252 -3.55 -20.66 -5.48
C GLY A 252 -2.06 -20.90 -5.71
N GLY A 253 -1.38 -21.42 -4.67
CA GLY A 253 0.02 -21.81 -4.72
C GLY A 253 0.98 -20.67 -4.99
N LEU A 254 2.06 -20.96 -5.71
CA LEU A 254 3.15 -20.03 -6.00
C LEU A 254 2.69 -18.85 -6.88
N LEU A 255 1.81 -19.10 -7.84
CA LEU A 255 1.32 -18.08 -8.77
C LEU A 255 0.46 -17.03 -8.03
N TYR A 256 -0.35 -17.47 -7.07
CA TYR A 256 -1.11 -16.57 -6.21
C TYR A 256 -0.19 -15.72 -5.33
N ASP A 257 0.85 -16.34 -4.73
CA ASP A 257 1.87 -15.60 -3.97
C ASP A 257 2.57 -14.55 -4.83
N ALA A 258 2.93 -14.91 -6.07
CA ALA A 258 3.56 -13.98 -7.03
C ALA A 258 2.64 -12.82 -7.40
N ALA A 259 1.36 -13.06 -7.67
CA ALA A 259 0.38 -12.03 -7.98
C ALA A 259 0.22 -11.04 -6.81
N LEU A 260 0.05 -11.55 -5.58
CA LEU A 260 -0.10 -10.72 -4.39
C LEU A 260 1.15 -9.89 -4.12
N HIS A 261 2.35 -10.47 -4.23
CA HIS A 261 3.59 -9.73 -3.95
C HIS A 261 3.98 -8.78 -5.09
N SER A 262 3.63 -9.08 -6.35
CA SER A 262 3.71 -8.09 -7.45
C SER A 262 2.86 -6.87 -7.15
N PHE A 263 1.65 -7.05 -6.59
CA PHE A 263 0.81 -5.94 -6.18
C PHE A 263 1.38 -5.23 -4.95
N PHE A 264 1.55 -5.93 -3.82
CA PHE A 264 1.90 -5.28 -2.55
C PHE A 264 3.35 -4.81 -2.51
N LEU A 265 4.35 -5.65 -2.84
CA LEU A 265 5.75 -5.24 -2.83
C LEU A 265 6.14 -4.46 -4.09
N GLY A 266 5.65 -4.89 -5.25
CA GLY A 266 5.97 -4.25 -6.51
C GLY A 266 5.27 -2.91 -6.69
N PHE A 267 3.95 -2.88 -6.68
CA PHE A 267 3.18 -1.65 -6.92
C PHE A 267 3.08 -0.79 -5.66
N VAL A 268 2.54 -1.32 -4.55
CA VAL A 268 2.23 -0.50 -3.37
C VAL A 268 3.48 0.01 -2.66
N PHE A 269 4.49 -0.83 -2.41
CA PHE A 269 5.73 -0.35 -1.79
C PHE A 269 6.52 0.59 -2.71
N SER A 270 6.44 0.44 -4.03
CA SER A 270 6.98 1.47 -4.94
C SER A 270 6.28 2.81 -4.76
N MET A 271 4.94 2.82 -4.58
CA MET A 271 4.22 4.07 -4.27
C MET A 271 4.68 4.65 -2.92
N ILE A 272 4.81 3.82 -1.90
CA ILE A 272 5.28 4.26 -0.58
C ILE A 272 6.70 4.84 -0.69
N PHE A 273 7.64 4.16 -1.34
CA PHE A 273 9.01 4.63 -1.48
C PHE A 273 9.12 5.93 -2.27
N ALA A 274 8.32 6.06 -3.35
CA ALA A 274 8.28 7.29 -4.15
C ALA A 274 7.79 8.50 -3.36
N HIS A 275 6.83 8.29 -2.45
CA HIS A 275 6.14 9.36 -1.73
C HIS A 275 6.69 9.61 -0.32
N ALA A 276 7.30 8.62 0.33
CA ALA A 276 7.77 8.75 1.70
C ALA A 276 8.70 9.97 1.91
N PRO A 277 9.68 10.28 1.03
CA PRO A 277 10.50 11.49 1.17
C PRO A 277 9.72 12.81 1.05
N ILE A 278 8.54 12.79 0.43
CA ILE A 278 7.67 13.96 0.23
C ILE A 278 6.69 14.10 1.39
N ILE A 279 6.03 12.99 1.77
CA ILE A 279 4.92 12.98 2.73
C ILE A 279 5.43 13.00 4.18
N LEU A 280 6.48 12.22 4.48
CA LEU A 280 6.97 12.05 5.85
C LEU A 280 7.35 13.38 6.54
N PRO A 281 8.02 14.35 5.87
CA PRO A 281 8.24 15.66 6.46
C PRO A 281 6.95 16.36 6.88
N GLY A 282 5.93 16.32 6.04
CA GLY A 282 4.61 16.91 6.34
C GLY A 282 3.94 16.24 7.55
N VAL A 283 3.94 14.91 7.60
CA VAL A 283 3.38 14.13 8.72
C VAL A 283 4.12 14.42 10.03
N LEU A 284 5.47 14.51 9.99
CA LEU A 284 6.31 14.79 11.14
C LEU A 284 6.52 16.30 11.40
N ARG A 285 5.94 17.18 10.57
CA ARG A 285 6.13 18.64 10.61
C ARG A 285 7.60 19.04 10.58
N LEU A 286 8.36 18.41 9.70
CA LEU A 286 9.76 18.71 9.47
C LEU A 286 9.88 19.67 8.27
N THR A 287 10.74 20.67 8.40
CA THR A 287 11.08 21.63 7.33
C THR A 287 12.24 21.20 6.45
N ILE A 288 12.56 19.89 6.46
CA ILE A 288 13.74 19.31 5.79
C ILE A 288 13.29 18.35 4.69
N ASN A 289 14.10 18.24 3.65
CA ASN A 289 13.92 17.25 2.59
C ASN A 289 14.78 16.01 2.90
N PRO A 290 14.17 14.85 3.23
CA PRO A 290 14.90 13.64 3.58
C PRO A 290 15.39 12.84 2.37
N PHE A 291 15.36 13.39 1.17
CA PHE A 291 15.87 12.71 -0.02
C PHE A 291 17.40 12.64 -0.02
N ASN A 292 17.94 11.46 -0.29
CA ASN A 292 19.36 11.20 -0.55
C ASN A 292 19.49 10.07 -1.58
N LYS A 293 20.59 10.08 -2.36
CA LYS A 293 20.87 9.03 -3.37
C LYS A 293 20.96 7.63 -2.76
N SER A 294 21.26 7.48 -1.48
CA SER A 294 21.27 6.18 -0.79
C SER A 294 19.91 5.47 -0.78
N LEU A 295 18.80 6.19 -1.02
CA LEU A 295 17.47 5.58 -1.13
C LEU A 295 17.35 4.68 -2.36
N TYR A 296 18.13 4.93 -3.42
CA TYR A 296 18.17 4.05 -4.61
C TYR A 296 18.64 2.64 -4.27
N SER A 297 19.60 2.48 -3.37
CA SER A 297 20.10 1.16 -3.00
C SER A 297 19.02 0.27 -2.42
N TRP A 298 18.18 0.81 -1.55
CA TRP A 298 17.07 0.08 -0.94
C TRP A 298 15.96 -0.23 -1.95
N PHE A 299 15.68 0.72 -2.85
CA PHE A 299 14.73 0.50 -3.93
C PHE A 299 15.21 -0.60 -4.88
N ILE A 300 16.46 -0.55 -5.34
CA ILE A 300 17.04 -1.58 -6.22
C ILE A 300 17.03 -2.94 -5.52
N LEU A 301 17.41 -2.99 -4.24
CA LEU A 301 17.39 -4.22 -3.46
C LEU A 301 15.99 -4.83 -3.39
N LEU A 302 14.94 -3.98 -3.18
CA LEU A 302 13.55 -4.44 -3.20
C LEU A 302 13.15 -5.00 -4.56
N GLN A 303 13.53 -4.32 -5.66
CA GLN A 303 13.18 -4.78 -7.02
C GLN A 303 13.85 -6.12 -7.35
N LEU A 304 15.15 -6.25 -7.06
CA LEU A 304 15.90 -7.49 -7.34
C LEU A 304 15.40 -8.65 -6.48
N SER A 305 15.15 -8.41 -5.19
CA SER A 305 14.61 -9.45 -4.30
C SER A 305 13.19 -9.87 -4.68
N LEU A 306 12.36 -8.95 -5.17
CA LEU A 306 11.02 -9.28 -5.67
C LEU A 306 11.09 -10.11 -6.97
N LEU A 307 11.96 -9.74 -7.91
CA LEU A 307 12.22 -10.55 -9.11
C LEU A 307 12.64 -11.96 -8.73
N LEU A 308 13.58 -12.09 -7.77
CA LEU A 308 14.03 -13.37 -7.28
C LEU A 308 12.91 -14.19 -6.62
N ARG A 309 12.02 -13.54 -5.86
CA ARG A 309 10.86 -14.19 -5.27
C ARG A 309 9.89 -14.73 -6.30
N ILE A 310 9.64 -13.97 -7.36
CA ILE A 310 8.72 -14.34 -8.43
C ILE A 310 9.31 -15.41 -9.32
N SER A 311 10.64 -15.42 -9.52
CA SER A 311 11.31 -16.46 -10.32
C SER A 311 11.11 -17.87 -9.74
N ASP A 312 10.85 -17.99 -8.43
CA ASP A 312 10.53 -19.28 -7.78
C ASP A 312 9.28 -19.95 -8.40
N VAL A 313 8.32 -19.18 -8.93
CA VAL A 313 7.14 -19.73 -9.63
C VAL A 313 7.54 -20.60 -10.82
N PHE A 314 8.64 -20.26 -11.49
CA PHE A 314 9.11 -20.94 -12.70
C PHE A 314 10.21 -21.94 -12.41
N ILE A 315 11.01 -21.73 -11.36
CA ILE A 315 12.21 -22.53 -11.05
C ILE A 315 11.91 -23.57 -9.97
N GLY A 316 10.99 -23.28 -9.02
CA GLY A 316 10.60 -24.19 -7.95
C GLY A 316 11.67 -24.41 -6.87
N ILE A 317 12.57 -23.44 -6.63
CA ILE A 317 13.65 -23.55 -5.63
C ILE A 317 13.28 -22.79 -4.36
N THR A 318 12.79 -23.51 -3.34
CA THR A 318 12.37 -22.93 -2.06
C THR A 318 13.43 -22.02 -1.41
N ALA A 319 14.71 -22.35 -1.55
CA ALA A 319 15.81 -21.52 -1.03
C ALA A 319 15.81 -20.11 -1.61
N LEU A 320 15.45 -19.93 -2.88
CA LEU A 320 15.33 -18.60 -3.51
C LEU A 320 14.21 -17.79 -2.87
N LYS A 321 13.08 -18.41 -2.58
CA LYS A 321 11.95 -17.78 -1.91
C LYS A 321 12.29 -17.31 -0.50
N LEU A 322 13.01 -18.15 0.26
CA LEU A 322 13.49 -17.81 1.60
C LEU A 322 14.43 -16.62 1.58
N PHE A 323 15.47 -16.69 0.72
CA PHE A 323 16.44 -15.61 0.56
C PHE A 323 15.75 -14.31 0.11
N ALA A 324 14.87 -14.38 -0.88
CA ALA A 324 14.11 -13.24 -1.36
C ALA A 324 13.21 -12.63 -0.28
N GLY A 325 12.56 -13.46 0.54
CA GLY A 325 11.70 -13.01 1.63
C GLY A 325 12.45 -12.19 2.68
N ILE A 326 13.61 -12.67 3.15
CA ILE A 326 14.48 -11.91 4.07
C ILE A 326 14.94 -10.62 3.41
N THR A 327 15.40 -10.68 2.17
CA THR A 327 15.94 -9.52 1.46
C THR A 327 14.87 -8.46 1.22
N ASN A 328 13.61 -8.86 0.93
CA ASN A 328 12.47 -7.93 0.86
C ASN A 328 12.25 -7.21 2.20
N GLY A 329 12.27 -7.95 3.31
CA GLY A 329 12.15 -7.37 4.65
C GLY A 329 13.27 -6.37 4.95
N ILE A 330 14.52 -6.75 4.67
CA ILE A 330 15.71 -5.89 4.84
C ILE A 330 15.59 -4.63 3.96
N ALA A 331 15.16 -4.75 2.71
CA ALA A 331 15.01 -3.61 1.81
C ALA A 331 13.96 -2.60 2.34
N ILE A 332 12.82 -3.09 2.82
CA ILE A 332 11.76 -2.25 3.37
C ILE A 332 12.24 -1.54 4.65
N LEU A 333 12.76 -2.29 5.61
CA LEU A 333 13.21 -1.72 6.89
C LEU A 333 14.41 -0.80 6.69
N GLY A 334 15.36 -1.20 5.84
CA GLY A 334 16.53 -0.40 5.50
C GLY A 334 16.17 0.94 4.86
N PHE A 335 15.15 0.98 3.99
CA PHE A 335 14.65 2.22 3.42
C PHE A 335 14.15 3.18 4.51
N PHE A 336 13.29 2.74 5.42
CA PHE A 336 12.76 3.59 6.48
C PHE A 336 13.83 3.99 7.50
N ILE A 337 14.71 3.07 7.89
CA ILE A 337 15.84 3.38 8.78
C ILE A 337 16.78 4.41 8.15
N ASN A 338 17.12 4.24 6.86
CA ASN A 338 17.94 5.20 6.13
C ASN A 338 17.31 6.60 6.09
N MET A 339 15.99 6.69 5.86
CA MET A 339 15.28 7.97 5.93
C MET A 339 15.39 8.64 7.31
N VAL A 340 15.24 7.86 8.39
CA VAL A 340 15.43 8.39 9.76
C VAL A 340 16.86 8.88 9.95
N ILE A 341 17.86 8.13 9.50
CA ILE A 341 19.28 8.52 9.58
C ILE A 341 19.53 9.83 8.83
N ILE A 342 18.99 9.97 7.60
CA ILE A 342 19.12 11.20 6.79
C ILE A 342 18.53 12.39 7.55
N VAL A 343 17.33 12.25 8.13
CA VAL A 343 16.69 13.30 8.94
C VAL A 343 17.56 13.71 10.12
N LEU A 344 18.14 12.74 10.84
CA LEU A 344 19.01 13.01 12.00
C LEU A 344 20.31 13.70 11.59
N LEU A 345 20.93 13.29 10.49
CA LEU A 345 22.16 13.89 9.97
C LEU A 345 21.94 15.34 9.51
N ILE A 346 20.81 15.64 8.84
CA ILE A 346 20.46 17.00 8.42
C ILE A 346 20.26 17.90 9.64
N LYS A 347 19.58 17.42 10.69
CA LYS A 347 19.35 18.19 11.92
C LYS A 347 20.63 18.47 12.71
N ARG A 348 21.66 17.63 12.58
CA ARG A 348 22.96 17.80 13.26
C ARG A 348 23.90 18.81 12.58
N LYS A 349 23.65 19.12 11.29
CA LYS A 349 24.43 20.18 10.63
C LYS A 349 24.03 21.53 11.24
N PRO A 350 24.95 22.28 11.88
CA PRO A 350 24.64 23.62 12.35
C PRO A 350 24.18 24.45 11.17
N ALA A 351 23.14 25.27 11.37
CA ALA A 351 22.77 26.26 10.38
C ALA A 351 24.02 27.13 10.11
N LEU A 352 24.63 26.95 8.96
CA LEU A 352 25.64 27.88 8.48
C LEU A 352 24.95 29.24 8.43
N LYS A 353 25.34 30.11 9.38
CA LYS A 353 24.91 31.51 9.45
C LYS A 353 25.36 32.26 8.22
#